data_7d1bb93ef868fd31cde0a05cd5c15cad
#
_entry.id   7d1bb93ef868fd31cde0a05cd5c15cad
#
_cell.length_a   1.000
_cell.length_b   1.000
_cell.length_c   1.000
_cell.angle_alpha   90.00
_cell.angle_beta   90.00
_cell.angle_gamma   90.00
#
_symmetry.space_group_name_H-M   'P 1'
#
loop_
_entity.id
_entity.type
_entity.pdbx_description
1 polymer ?
#
loop_
_entity_poly.entity_id
_entity_poly.type
_entity_poly.pdbx_seq_one_letter_code
_entity_poly.pdbx_strand_id
1 'polypeptide(L)' 'MKTLKFTFWQDGDFFIGFLNDYPDYLTQGMSKEELADSLRSLLVDLESNQIPYIRKVEELLVA' A
#
# COMPACT_ATOMS: atom_id res chain seq x y z
N MET A 1 -6.93 12.78 -11.48
CA MET A 1 -5.87 11.97 -10.86
C MET A 1 -6.14 11.74 -9.39
N LYS A 2 -5.89 10.53 -8.96
CA LYS A 2 -6.09 10.16 -7.56
C LYS A 2 -4.74 9.97 -6.90
N THR A 3 -4.57 10.52 -5.71
CA THR A 3 -3.36 10.30 -4.92
C THR A 3 -3.70 9.49 -3.68
N LEU A 4 -2.80 8.60 -3.33
CA LEU A 4 -2.90 7.83 -2.10
C LEU A 4 -1.62 8.02 -1.30
N LYS A 5 -1.78 8.07 0.00
CA LYS A 5 -0.63 8.13 0.89
C LYS A 5 -0.08 6.73 1.11
N PHE A 6 1.24 6.63 1.20
CA PHE A 6 1.88 5.38 1.56
C PHE A 6 2.96 5.65 2.60
N THR A 7 3.20 4.65 3.42
CA THR A 7 4.22 4.70 4.45
C THR A 7 5.35 3.76 4.04
N PHE A 8 6.58 4.20 4.22
CA PHE A 8 7.71 3.37 3.85
C PHE A 8 8.88 3.60 4.82
N TRP A 9 9.79 2.63 4.84
CA TRP A 9 11.05 2.74 5.56
C TRP A 9 12.10 1.94 4.80
N GLN A 10 13.34 2.16 5.16
CA GLN A 10 14.46 1.45 4.57
C GLN A 10 14.97 0.40 5.55
N ASP A 11 15.15 -0.81 5.05
CA ASP A 11 15.72 -1.93 5.84
C ASP A 11 16.84 -2.53 5.01
N GLY A 12 18.09 -2.21 5.37
CA GLY A 12 19.25 -2.61 4.60
C GLY A 12 19.19 -2.01 3.19
N ASP A 13 19.23 -2.88 2.19
CA ASP A 13 19.20 -2.46 0.78
C ASP A 13 17.77 -2.35 0.23
N PHE A 14 16.77 -2.60 1.06
CA PHE A 14 15.38 -2.63 0.60
C PHE A 14 14.58 -1.47 1.18
N PHE A 15 13.65 -0.99 0.37
CA PHE A 15 12.58 -0.13 0.86
C PHE A 15 11.32 -0.98 1.03
N ILE A 16 10.71 -0.86 2.18
CA ILE A 16 9.50 -1.62 2.53
C ILE A 16 8.39 -0.63 2.78
N GLY A 17 7.20 -0.94 2.38
CA GLY A 17 6.10 -0.03 2.58
C GLY A 17 4.74 -0.63 2.37
N PHE A 18 3.74 0.21 2.64
CA PHE A 18 2.34 -0.15 2.46
C PHE A 18 1.53 1.09 2.11
N LEU A 19 0.42 0.87 1.43
CA LEU A 19 -0.58 1.93 1.22
C LEU A 19 -1.31 2.16 2.53
N ASN A 20 -1.48 3.42 2.92
CA ASN A 20 -2.10 3.75 4.21
C ASN A 20 -3.54 3.24 4.31
N ASP A 21 -4.24 3.14 3.18
CA ASP A 21 -5.59 2.60 3.15
C ASP A 21 -5.62 1.08 3.30
N TYR A 22 -4.48 0.41 3.11
CA TYR A 22 -4.37 -1.05 3.16
C TYR A 22 -3.12 -1.46 3.95
N PRO A 23 -3.08 -1.19 5.26
CA PRO A 23 -1.85 -1.35 6.04
C PRO A 23 -1.40 -2.79 6.26
N ASP A 24 -2.27 -3.77 5.99
CA ASP A 24 -1.92 -5.18 6.15
C ASP A 24 -1.11 -5.73 4.98
N TYR A 25 -0.94 -4.97 3.90
CA TYR A 25 -0.35 -5.46 2.66
C TYR A 25 0.99 -4.78 2.42
N LEU A 26 2.05 -5.40 2.92
CA LEU A 26 3.41 -4.91 2.75
C LEU A 26 3.98 -5.34 1.40
N THR A 27 4.80 -4.47 0.83
CA THR A 27 5.59 -4.81 -0.34
C THR A 27 6.97 -4.19 -0.20
N GLN A 28 7.87 -4.53 -1.11
CA GLN A 28 9.24 -4.04 -1.05
C GLN A 28 9.79 -3.77 -2.44
N GLY A 29 10.87 -2.99 -2.47
CA GLY A 29 11.61 -2.71 -3.68
C GLY A 29 13.03 -2.32 -3.32
N MET A 30 13.91 -2.31 -4.30
CA MET A 30 15.32 -1.94 -4.09
C MET A 30 15.56 -0.44 -4.23
N SER A 31 14.53 0.31 -4.60
CA SER A 31 14.54 1.76 -4.65
C SER A 31 13.13 2.27 -4.32
N LYS A 32 13.02 3.57 -4.03
CA LYS A 32 11.71 4.18 -3.80
C LYS A 32 10.81 4.07 -5.03
N GLU A 33 11.39 4.24 -6.22
CA GLU A 33 10.63 4.12 -7.47
C GLU A 33 10.09 2.71 -7.66
N GLU A 34 10.93 1.72 -7.39
CA GLU A 34 10.54 0.32 -7.50
C GLU A 34 9.46 -0.02 -6.47
N LEU A 35 9.60 0.49 -5.24
CA LEU A 35 8.58 0.33 -4.22
C LEU A 35 7.26 0.95 -4.67
N ALA A 36 7.30 2.18 -5.21
CA ALA A 36 6.10 2.86 -5.68
C ALA A 36 5.41 2.07 -6.78
N ASP A 37 6.17 1.51 -7.72
CA ASP A 37 5.61 0.68 -8.78
C ASP A 37 4.97 -0.59 -8.22
N SER A 38 5.61 -1.21 -7.24
CA SER A 38 5.04 -2.39 -6.56
C SER A 38 3.74 -2.05 -5.84
N LEU A 39 3.68 -0.87 -5.21
CA LEU A 39 2.45 -0.42 -4.54
C LEU A 39 1.33 -0.14 -5.54
N ARG A 40 1.66 0.42 -6.71
CA ARG A 40 0.65 0.63 -7.76
C ARG A 40 0.08 -0.69 -8.26
N SER A 41 0.93 -1.68 -8.48
CA SER A 41 0.50 -3.01 -8.90
C SER A 41 -0.37 -3.67 -7.84
N LEU A 42 0.02 -3.54 -6.58
CA LEU A 42 -0.74 -4.07 -5.46
C LEU A 42 -2.12 -3.42 -5.40
N LEU A 43 -2.19 -2.11 -5.60
CA LEU A 43 -3.46 -1.38 -5.58
C LEU A 43 -4.43 -1.91 -6.63
N VAL A 44 -3.93 -2.18 -7.84
CA VAL A 44 -4.77 -2.76 -8.90
C VAL A 44 -5.36 -4.09 -8.43
N ASP A 45 -4.55 -4.94 -7.83
CA ASP A 45 -5.02 -6.23 -7.32
C ASP A 45 -6.04 -6.06 -6.19
N LEU A 46 -5.80 -5.11 -5.28
CA LEU A 46 -6.70 -4.86 -4.16
C LEU A 46 -8.04 -4.30 -4.62
N GLU A 47 -8.05 -3.48 -5.66
CA GLU A 47 -9.27 -2.89 -6.19
C GLU A 47 -10.04 -3.82 -7.12
N SER A 48 -9.44 -4.92 -7.56
CA SER A 48 -10.06 -5.85 -8.50
C SER A 48 -11.05 -6.83 -7.85
N ASN A 49 -11.18 -6.83 -6.53
CA ASN A 49 -12.02 -7.75 -5.76
C ASN A 49 -11.63 -9.21 -5.89
N GLN A 50 -10.39 -9.49 -6.28
CA GLN A 50 -9.90 -10.87 -6.42
C GLN A 50 -9.30 -11.40 -5.13
N ILE A 51 -9.00 -10.52 -4.19
CA ILE A 51 -8.43 -10.89 -2.88
C ILE A 51 -9.58 -10.91 -1.87
N PRO A 52 -9.85 -12.07 -1.22
CA PRO A 52 -10.92 -12.15 -0.24
C PRO A 52 -10.54 -11.45 1.07
N TYR A 53 -11.54 -10.93 1.76
CA TYR A 53 -11.39 -10.35 3.09
C TYR A 53 -10.38 -9.21 3.16
N ILE A 54 -10.36 -8.34 2.16
CA ILE A 54 -9.48 -7.18 2.14
C ILE A 54 -9.87 -6.25 3.29
N ARG A 55 -8.88 -5.85 4.08
CA ARG A 55 -9.07 -4.87 5.14
C ARG A 55 -8.75 -3.49 4.62
N LYS A 56 -9.61 -2.56 4.93
CA LYS A 56 -9.50 -1.18 4.46
C LYS A 56 -9.61 -0.23 5.63
N VAL A 57 -8.84 0.85 5.56
CA VAL A 57 -8.90 1.91 6.57
C VAL A 57 -9.90 2.97 6.11
N GLU A 58 -10.82 3.30 6.99
CA GLU A 58 -11.78 4.36 6.74
C GLU A 58 -11.92 5.19 8.02
N GLU A 59 -12.39 6.40 7.86
CA GLU A 59 -12.65 7.27 9.00
C GLU A 59 -14.05 7.03 9.52
N LEU A 60 -14.16 6.98 10.85
CA LEU A 60 -15.44 6.86 11.52
C LEU A 60 -15.77 8.18 12.20
N LEU A 61 -16.91 8.73 11.87
CA LEU A 61 -17.37 9.96 12.51
C LEU A 61 -18.05 9.63 13.83
N VAL A 62 -17.54 10.18 14.91
CA VAL A 62 -18.13 10.01 16.24
C VAL A 62 -18.58 11.35 16.78
N ALA A 63 -19.74 11.35 17.43
CA ALA A 63 -20.32 12.57 17.99
C ALA A 63 -19.71 12.89 19.37
#